data_59dbb70f86e6576f2701da0be9f28c14
#
_entry.id   59dbb70f86e6576f2701da0be9f28c14
#
_cell.length_a   1.000
_cell.length_b   1.000
_cell.length_c   1.000
_cell.angle_alpha   90.00
_cell.angle_beta   90.00
_cell.angle_gamma   90.00
#
_symmetry.space_group_name_H-M   'P 1'
#
loop_
_entity.id
_entity.type
_entity.pdbx_description
1 polymer ?
#
loop_
_entity_poly.entity_id
_entity_poly.type
_entity_poly.pdbx_seq_one_letter_code
_entity_poly.pdbx_strand_id
1 'polypeptide(L)'
;YNLLLSGSEAVDLMPNMGGVATGVRQGSFMEMEDLYAEYGQGIAEYLDDEFLNAGYVDGHLYGIPSQKDFAATKNITYRQDIVDELGLDVSNVKTIEDWFPVMEAVQKAYPDMTMFVSNAGSTLNQWDSYNWDKLEDELGVLMNYGEKAEVVNLFETDEYEKIVREMRKWYEAGFIAKDTATSTEAYSVIIKSGNAFCSITTGNPGIVEEQTQNCGFPMGTIALTEPLARTMNV
;
A
#
# COMPACT_ATOMS: atom_id res chain seq x y z
N TYR A 1 1.51 16.36 -11.55
CA TYR A 1 1.14 17.08 -10.35
C TYR A 1 1.96 18.39 -10.22
N ASN A 2 3.28 18.33 -10.08
CA ASN A 2 4.14 19.51 -9.92
C ASN A 2 4.05 20.51 -11.10
N LEU A 3 3.83 20.02 -12.32
CA LEU A 3 3.61 20.87 -13.48
C LEU A 3 2.28 21.64 -13.41
N LEU A 4 1.23 21.02 -12.86
CA LEU A 4 -0.06 21.69 -12.63
C LEU A 4 0.10 22.79 -11.57
N LEU A 5 0.75 22.46 -10.44
CA LEU A 5 0.98 23.43 -9.36
C LEU A 5 1.86 24.64 -9.79
N SER A 6 2.79 24.42 -10.71
CA SER A 6 3.66 25.49 -11.24
C SER A 6 3.10 26.20 -12.46
N GLY A 7 1.98 25.70 -13.00
CA GLY A 7 1.32 26.28 -14.18
C GLY A 7 0.49 27.52 -13.84
N SER A 8 0.06 28.23 -14.89
CA SER A 8 -0.86 29.38 -14.78
C SER A 8 -2.32 28.99 -15.05
N GLU A 9 -2.60 27.72 -15.28
CA GLU A 9 -3.96 27.22 -15.51
C GLU A 9 -4.71 27.11 -14.17
N ALA A 10 -5.95 27.54 -14.16
CA ALA A 10 -6.80 27.39 -12.98
C ALA A 10 -7.16 25.90 -12.81
N VAL A 11 -6.96 25.39 -11.61
CA VAL A 11 -7.34 24.03 -11.21
C VAL A 11 -8.34 24.16 -10.07
N ASP A 12 -9.59 23.74 -10.33
CA ASP A 12 -10.66 23.91 -9.33
C ASP A 12 -10.57 22.82 -8.25
N LEU A 13 -10.21 21.60 -8.61
CA LEU A 13 -10.09 20.46 -7.70
C LEU A 13 -8.98 19.51 -8.17
N MET A 14 -8.17 19.05 -7.24
CA MET A 14 -7.13 18.07 -7.52
C MET A 14 -6.90 17.11 -6.34
N PRO A 15 -6.53 15.83 -6.60
CA PRO A 15 -6.08 14.98 -5.53
C PRO A 15 -4.73 15.48 -4.98
N ASN A 16 -4.62 15.54 -3.66
CA ASN A 16 -3.36 15.93 -3.02
C ASN A 16 -2.39 14.73 -2.99
N MET A 17 -1.22 14.89 -3.62
CA MET A 17 -0.20 13.85 -3.72
C MET A 17 1.03 14.09 -2.84
N GLY A 18 1.09 15.21 -2.14
CA GLY A 18 2.29 15.65 -1.41
C GLY A 18 2.06 16.07 0.04
N GLY A 19 0.88 15.78 0.59
CA GLY A 19 0.46 16.24 1.92
C GLY A 19 -0.06 17.69 1.89
N VAL A 20 -1.19 17.92 2.56
CA VAL A 20 -1.87 19.23 2.55
C VAL A 20 -0.98 20.37 3.06
N ALA A 21 -0.21 20.12 4.14
CA ALA A 21 0.71 21.11 4.69
C ALA A 21 1.79 21.58 3.70
N THR A 22 2.24 20.70 2.82
CA THR A 22 3.21 21.07 1.77
C THR A 22 2.59 21.98 0.73
N GLY A 23 1.39 21.68 0.25
CA GLY A 23 0.67 22.53 -0.70
C GLY A 23 0.32 23.90 -0.11
N VAL A 24 -0.04 23.95 1.17
CA VAL A 24 -0.30 25.22 1.89
C VAL A 24 0.98 26.07 1.96
N ARG A 25 2.12 25.49 2.38
CA ARG A 25 3.40 26.20 2.41
C ARG A 25 3.84 26.74 1.04
N GLN A 26 3.44 26.07 -0.03
CA GLN A 26 3.72 26.49 -1.41
C GLN A 26 2.72 27.52 -1.94
N GLY A 27 1.67 27.84 -1.18
CA GLY A 27 0.60 28.76 -1.61
C GLY A 27 -0.27 28.19 -2.75
N SER A 28 -0.34 26.87 -2.86
CA SER A 28 -1.06 26.18 -3.96
C SER A 28 -2.52 25.90 -3.62
N PHE A 29 -2.90 25.97 -2.35
CA PHE A 29 -4.25 25.69 -1.88
C PHE A 29 -4.88 26.92 -1.26
N MET A 30 -6.19 27.05 -1.43
CA MET A 30 -6.99 28.11 -0.82
C MET A 30 -7.66 27.61 0.46
N GLU A 31 -7.97 28.55 1.35
CA GLU A 31 -8.82 28.29 2.51
C GLU A 31 -10.24 27.95 2.06
N MET A 32 -10.84 26.93 2.68
CA MET A 32 -12.09 26.34 2.23
C MET A 32 -13.23 26.46 3.25
N GLU A 33 -13.02 27.09 4.40
CA GLU A 33 -14.02 27.16 5.48
C GLU A 33 -15.36 27.70 5.01
N ASP A 34 -15.34 28.82 4.28
CA ASP A 34 -16.56 29.48 3.79
C ASP A 34 -17.27 28.57 2.76
N LEU A 35 -16.51 27.94 1.85
CA LEU A 35 -17.06 27.01 0.87
C LEU A 35 -17.62 25.76 1.53
N TYR A 36 -16.92 25.22 2.52
CA TYR A 36 -17.39 24.07 3.26
C TYR A 36 -18.65 24.39 4.06
N ALA A 37 -18.72 25.55 4.71
CA ALA A 37 -19.91 25.99 5.43
C ALA A 37 -21.12 26.19 4.50
N GLU A 38 -20.90 26.69 3.31
CA GLU A 38 -21.98 26.97 2.34
C GLU A 38 -22.42 25.70 1.57
N TYR A 39 -21.48 24.84 1.16
CA TYR A 39 -21.76 23.71 0.25
C TYR A 39 -21.42 22.33 0.83
N GLY A 40 -20.77 22.24 2.00
CA GLY A 40 -20.21 21.01 2.54
C GLY A 40 -21.21 20.13 3.31
N GLN A 41 -22.51 20.46 3.42
CA GLN A 41 -23.47 19.74 4.25
C GLN A 41 -23.57 18.25 3.84
N GLY A 42 -23.52 17.95 2.54
CA GLY A 42 -23.54 16.58 2.05
C GLY A 42 -22.26 15.81 2.39
N ILE A 43 -21.14 16.49 2.60
CA ILE A 43 -19.88 15.87 3.06
C ILE A 43 -19.99 15.56 4.56
N ALA A 44 -20.52 16.50 5.34
CA ALA A 44 -20.70 16.37 6.79
C ALA A 44 -21.65 15.22 7.19
N GLU A 45 -22.50 14.73 6.28
CA GLU A 45 -23.33 13.54 6.53
C GLU A 45 -22.51 12.23 6.56
N TYR A 46 -21.31 12.21 5.95
CA TYR A 46 -20.50 11.00 5.78
C TYR A 46 -19.13 11.09 6.42
N LEU A 47 -18.62 12.30 6.65
CA LEU A 47 -17.29 12.55 7.17
C LEU A 47 -17.39 13.23 8.53
N ASP A 48 -17.02 12.51 9.58
CA ASP A 48 -17.00 13.04 10.93
C ASP A 48 -15.97 14.18 11.07
N ASP A 49 -16.21 15.14 11.94
CA ASP A 49 -15.33 16.27 12.22
C ASP A 49 -13.91 15.83 12.61
N GLU A 50 -13.78 14.70 13.30
CA GLU A 50 -12.49 14.13 13.69
C GLU A 50 -11.62 13.80 12.47
N PHE A 51 -12.23 13.28 11.40
CA PHE A 51 -11.53 12.99 10.15
C PHE A 51 -11.31 14.26 9.33
N LEU A 52 -12.26 15.18 9.34
CA LEU A 52 -12.11 16.49 8.67
C LEU A 52 -10.89 17.25 9.18
N ASN A 53 -10.53 17.08 10.46
CA ASN A 53 -9.35 17.70 11.07
C ASN A 53 -8.04 17.40 10.32
N ALA A 54 -7.96 16.29 9.59
CA ALA A 54 -6.78 15.98 8.76
C ALA A 54 -6.59 16.97 7.58
N GLY A 55 -7.63 17.69 7.19
CA GLY A 55 -7.58 18.75 6.17
C GLY A 55 -7.17 20.12 6.69
N TYR A 56 -6.99 20.26 8.02
CA TYR A 56 -6.61 21.54 8.63
C TYR A 56 -5.10 21.72 8.73
N VAL A 57 -4.64 22.91 8.40
CA VAL A 57 -3.25 23.36 8.60
C VAL A 57 -3.30 24.72 9.29
N ASP A 58 -2.61 24.87 10.41
CA ASP A 58 -2.53 26.11 11.20
C ASP A 58 -3.92 26.69 11.57
N GLY A 59 -4.92 25.81 11.72
CA GLY A 59 -6.29 26.17 12.10
C GLY A 59 -7.23 26.52 10.94
N HIS A 60 -6.79 26.38 9.71
CA HIS A 60 -7.56 26.63 8.49
C HIS A 60 -7.75 25.36 7.67
N LEU A 61 -8.93 25.20 7.08
CA LEU A 61 -9.27 24.04 6.23
C LEU A 61 -8.77 24.27 4.79
N TYR A 62 -7.92 23.36 4.29
CA TYR A 62 -7.37 23.41 2.93
C TYR A 62 -7.65 22.17 2.10
N GLY A 63 -8.20 21.12 2.70
CA GLY A 63 -8.50 19.90 1.98
C GLY A 63 -9.62 19.10 2.63
N ILE A 64 -10.30 18.32 1.82
CA ILE A 64 -11.31 17.36 2.30
C ILE A 64 -10.69 15.98 2.23
N PRO A 65 -10.57 15.26 3.36
CA PRO A 65 -10.06 13.90 3.39
C PRO A 65 -10.91 12.97 2.52
N SER A 66 -10.24 12.10 1.76
CA SER A 66 -10.93 11.05 1.02
C SER A 66 -11.51 10.03 2.00
N GLN A 67 -12.83 9.85 1.96
CA GLN A 67 -13.43 8.75 2.68
C GLN A 67 -13.12 7.44 1.98
N LYS A 68 -12.46 6.53 2.68
CA LYS A 68 -12.02 5.23 2.21
C LYS A 68 -12.27 4.19 3.31
N ASP A 69 -12.04 2.92 3.01
CA ASP A 69 -12.05 1.88 4.04
C ASP A 69 -11.05 2.24 5.16
N PHE A 70 -11.54 2.35 6.39
CA PHE A 70 -10.72 2.72 7.55
C PHE A 70 -9.80 1.59 8.00
N ALA A 71 -10.09 0.37 7.59
CA ALA A 71 -9.29 -0.78 7.90
C ALA A 71 -8.86 -1.51 6.63
N ALA A 72 -7.66 -2.04 6.65
CA ALA A 72 -7.13 -2.85 5.56
C ALA A 72 -6.26 -3.98 6.11
N THR A 73 -6.08 -5.03 5.30
CA THR A 73 -5.13 -6.10 5.58
C THR A 73 -3.91 -5.96 4.67
N LYS A 74 -2.78 -6.53 5.07
CA LYS A 74 -1.69 -6.85 4.13
C LYS A 74 -1.91 -8.26 3.63
N ASN A 75 -1.88 -8.41 2.32
CA ASN A 75 -2.20 -9.67 1.66
C ASN A 75 -1.06 -10.12 0.74
N ILE A 76 -0.83 -11.43 0.71
CA ILE A 76 -0.20 -12.04 -0.46
C ILE A 76 -1.28 -12.20 -1.51
N THR A 77 -1.04 -11.66 -2.70
CA THR A 77 -1.89 -11.81 -3.88
C THR A 77 -1.15 -12.63 -4.92
N TYR A 78 -1.76 -13.71 -5.41
CA TYR A 78 -1.07 -14.73 -6.19
C TYR A 78 -1.94 -15.29 -7.30
N ARG A 79 -1.31 -15.96 -8.27
CA ARG A 79 -1.95 -16.69 -9.36
C ARG A 79 -2.65 -17.95 -8.82
N GLN A 80 -3.97 -17.85 -8.64
CA GLN A 80 -4.79 -18.96 -8.12
C GLN A 80 -4.80 -20.15 -9.09
N ASP A 81 -4.84 -19.88 -10.39
CA ASP A 81 -4.80 -20.90 -11.42
C ASP A 81 -3.55 -21.81 -11.33
N ILE A 82 -2.38 -21.23 -10.98
CA ILE A 82 -1.14 -22.00 -10.76
C ILE A 82 -1.22 -22.84 -9.49
N VAL A 83 -1.76 -22.29 -8.42
CA VAL A 83 -1.96 -23.01 -7.15
C VAL A 83 -2.89 -24.22 -7.36
N ASP A 84 -4.00 -24.01 -8.09
CA ASP A 84 -4.96 -25.06 -8.42
C ASP A 84 -4.34 -26.15 -9.33
N GLU A 85 -3.61 -25.74 -10.37
CA GLU A 85 -2.93 -26.66 -11.29
C GLU A 85 -1.94 -27.57 -10.57
N LEU A 86 -1.18 -27.00 -9.64
CA LEU A 86 -0.16 -27.75 -8.87
C LEU A 86 -0.74 -28.47 -7.65
N GLY A 87 -2.01 -28.27 -7.34
CA GLY A 87 -2.68 -28.83 -6.17
C GLY A 87 -2.07 -28.41 -4.84
N LEU A 88 -1.59 -27.16 -4.75
CA LEU A 88 -0.96 -26.63 -3.53
C LEU A 88 -2.01 -26.26 -2.49
N ASP A 89 -1.80 -26.65 -1.25
CA ASP A 89 -2.62 -26.19 -0.12
C ASP A 89 -1.99 -24.95 0.53
N VAL A 90 -2.67 -23.84 0.39
CA VAL A 90 -2.27 -22.54 0.94
C VAL A 90 -3.12 -22.11 2.15
N SER A 91 -4.02 -22.97 2.64
CA SER A 91 -4.96 -22.66 3.72
C SER A 91 -4.29 -22.37 5.07
N ASN A 92 -3.09 -22.89 5.27
CA ASN A 92 -2.33 -22.73 6.52
C ASN A 92 -1.30 -21.60 6.47
N VAL A 93 -1.20 -20.87 5.37
CA VAL A 93 -0.30 -19.72 5.24
C VAL A 93 -0.84 -18.55 6.06
N LYS A 94 -0.03 -18.03 6.97
CA LYS A 94 -0.37 -16.88 7.83
C LYS A 94 0.72 -15.83 7.88
N THR A 95 1.92 -16.20 7.48
CA THR A 95 3.10 -15.33 7.52
C THR A 95 3.81 -15.37 6.17
N ILE A 96 4.74 -14.42 5.97
CA ILE A 96 5.59 -14.42 4.77
C ILE A 96 6.53 -15.61 4.72
N GLU A 97 6.95 -16.09 5.88
CA GLU A 97 7.81 -17.28 6.00
C GLU A 97 7.07 -18.54 5.54
N ASP A 98 5.77 -18.65 5.84
CA ASP A 98 4.93 -19.78 5.39
C ASP A 98 4.75 -19.80 3.87
N TRP A 99 4.94 -18.64 3.19
CA TRP A 99 4.81 -18.53 1.75
C TRP A 99 6.04 -19.05 0.98
N PHE A 100 7.19 -19.13 1.63
CA PHE A 100 8.43 -19.57 1.00
C PHE A 100 8.32 -20.96 0.33
N PRO A 101 7.81 -22.01 1.00
CA PRO A 101 7.65 -23.34 0.38
C PRO A 101 6.69 -23.36 -0.81
N VAL A 102 5.69 -22.50 -0.81
CA VAL A 102 4.75 -22.35 -1.95
C VAL A 102 5.50 -21.83 -3.17
N MET A 103 6.30 -20.78 -2.99
CA MET A 103 7.14 -20.23 -4.07
C MET A 103 8.17 -21.24 -4.57
N GLU A 104 8.78 -22.05 -3.69
CA GLU A 104 9.68 -23.13 -4.11
C GLU A 104 8.98 -24.17 -4.99
N ALA A 105 7.76 -24.57 -4.63
CA ALA A 105 6.97 -25.51 -5.40
C ALA A 105 6.61 -24.97 -6.79
N VAL A 106 6.20 -23.71 -6.85
CA VAL A 106 5.88 -23.03 -8.12
C VAL A 106 7.14 -22.86 -8.96
N GLN A 107 8.26 -22.42 -8.39
CA GLN A 107 9.51 -22.25 -9.14
C GLN A 107 10.01 -23.55 -9.80
N LYS A 108 9.81 -24.70 -9.15
CA LYS A 108 10.15 -26.00 -9.75
C LYS A 108 9.34 -26.30 -11.00
N ALA A 109 8.07 -25.90 -11.03
CA ALA A 109 7.18 -26.12 -12.17
C ALA A 109 7.37 -25.05 -13.26
N TYR A 110 7.69 -23.83 -12.84
CA TYR A 110 7.84 -22.63 -13.68
C TYR A 110 9.20 -21.96 -13.45
N PRO A 111 10.33 -22.56 -13.89
CA PRO A 111 11.68 -22.09 -13.55
C PRO A 111 12.03 -20.69 -14.11
N ASP A 112 11.36 -20.28 -15.18
CA ASP A 112 11.59 -18.99 -15.83
C ASP A 112 10.69 -17.88 -15.29
N MET A 113 9.73 -18.21 -14.39
CA MET A 113 8.80 -17.25 -13.80
C MET A 113 9.42 -16.57 -12.59
N THR A 114 9.24 -15.26 -12.47
CA THR A 114 9.57 -14.52 -11.24
C THR A 114 8.54 -14.86 -10.16
N MET A 115 9.00 -15.32 -9.01
CA MET A 115 8.08 -15.72 -7.95
C MET A 115 7.41 -14.51 -7.29
N PHE A 116 8.18 -13.48 -6.98
CA PHE A 116 7.68 -12.28 -6.31
C PHE A 116 8.04 -11.02 -7.06
N VAL A 117 7.07 -10.17 -7.28
CA VAL A 117 7.22 -8.84 -7.89
C VAL A 117 6.69 -7.76 -6.95
N SER A 118 7.43 -6.67 -6.84
CA SER A 118 7.05 -5.50 -6.07
C SER A 118 6.42 -4.42 -6.96
N ASN A 119 5.78 -3.45 -6.35
CA ASN A 119 5.27 -2.29 -7.06
C ASN A 119 6.36 -1.22 -7.18
N ALA A 120 6.56 -0.69 -8.39
CA ALA A 120 7.36 0.49 -8.67
C ALA A 120 8.76 0.53 -7.99
N GLY A 121 9.53 -0.55 -8.09
CA GLY A 121 10.94 -0.54 -7.70
C GLY A 121 11.23 -0.67 -6.21
N SER A 122 10.25 -0.95 -5.38
CA SER A 122 10.49 -1.08 -3.94
C SER A 122 9.90 -2.35 -3.35
N THR A 123 10.78 -3.29 -3.04
CA THR A 123 10.41 -4.55 -2.39
C THR A 123 9.94 -4.33 -0.95
N LEU A 124 10.53 -3.35 -0.26
CA LEU A 124 10.27 -3.11 1.17
C LEU A 124 9.06 -2.19 1.41
N ASN A 125 8.76 -1.27 0.51
CA ASN A 125 7.62 -0.37 0.66
C ASN A 125 6.26 -1.08 0.75
N GLN A 126 6.16 -2.29 0.28
CA GLN A 126 4.94 -3.08 0.41
C GLN A 126 4.69 -3.60 1.83
N TRP A 127 5.73 -3.61 2.66
CA TRP A 127 5.70 -4.04 4.06
C TRP A 127 5.50 -2.90 5.05
N ASP A 128 5.48 -1.68 4.56
CA ASP A 128 5.51 -0.44 5.31
C ASP A 128 4.38 -0.24 6.33
N SER A 129 3.35 -1.02 6.29
CA SER A 129 2.25 -0.95 7.25
C SER A 129 1.95 -2.32 7.88
N TYR A 130 2.95 -3.18 7.97
CA TYR A 130 2.74 -4.54 8.45
C TYR A 130 2.46 -4.58 9.96
N ASN A 131 3.15 -3.78 10.75
CA ASN A 131 2.98 -3.72 12.21
C ASN A 131 3.26 -2.33 12.79
N TRP A 132 3.22 -1.30 11.96
CA TRP A 132 3.49 0.07 12.39
C TRP A 132 2.71 1.07 11.58
N ASP A 133 2.55 2.25 12.17
CA ASP A 133 1.99 3.43 11.52
C ASP A 133 3.12 4.40 11.17
N LYS A 134 3.19 4.83 9.93
CA LYS A 134 4.19 5.78 9.45
C LYS A 134 3.82 7.20 9.87
N LEU A 135 4.85 7.94 10.24
CA LEU A 135 4.77 9.37 10.41
C LEU A 135 5.46 10.01 9.20
N GLU A 136 4.75 10.62 8.31
CA GLU A 136 5.15 11.37 7.12
C GLU A 136 6.34 10.80 6.30
N ASP A 137 7.41 10.38 6.94
CA ASP A 137 8.55 9.66 6.35
C ASP A 137 8.60 8.18 6.78
N GLU A 138 9.53 7.43 6.23
CA GLU A 138 9.67 5.99 6.52
C GLU A 138 10.63 5.72 7.69
N LEU A 139 11.17 6.75 8.33
CA LEU A 139 12.14 6.62 9.41
C LEU A 139 11.46 6.56 10.77
N GLY A 140 10.60 7.52 11.07
CA GLY A 140 9.85 7.61 12.31
C GLY A 140 8.52 6.87 12.21
N VAL A 141 8.28 5.91 13.09
CA VAL A 141 7.04 5.12 13.11
C VAL A 141 6.49 4.98 14.53
N LEU A 142 5.18 4.71 14.60
CA LEU A 142 4.53 4.25 15.81
C LEU A 142 4.31 2.74 15.70
N MET A 143 4.94 1.97 16.56
CA MET A 143 4.77 0.51 16.57
C MET A 143 3.37 0.12 17.02
N ASN A 144 2.92 -1.06 16.60
CA ASN A 144 1.60 -1.60 16.89
C ASN A 144 0.46 -0.60 16.58
N TYR A 145 0.59 0.10 15.45
CA TYR A 145 -0.41 1.07 14.97
C TYR A 145 -0.71 2.19 15.97
N GLY A 146 0.30 2.69 16.66
CA GLY A 146 0.13 3.80 17.58
C GLY A 146 -0.47 3.40 18.93
N GLU A 147 -0.40 2.12 19.34
CA GLU A 147 -0.79 1.70 20.71
C GLU A 147 -0.12 2.57 21.78
N LYS A 148 1.09 3.02 21.49
CA LYS A 148 1.81 4.03 22.26
C LYS A 148 2.20 5.18 21.37
N ALA A 149 2.03 6.42 21.86
CA ALA A 149 2.49 7.63 21.19
C ALA A 149 4.01 7.81 21.38
N GLU A 150 4.79 6.77 21.04
CA GLU A 150 6.23 6.73 21.13
C GLU A 150 6.83 6.50 19.77
N VAL A 151 7.50 7.51 19.23
CA VAL A 151 8.15 7.44 17.92
C VAL A 151 9.45 6.65 18.06
N VAL A 152 9.60 5.64 17.22
CA VAL A 152 10.83 4.84 17.13
C VAL A 152 11.42 4.92 15.73
N ASN A 153 12.71 4.67 15.62
CA ASN A 153 13.37 4.50 14.33
C ASN A 153 13.05 3.11 13.78
N LEU A 154 12.30 3.04 12.67
CA LEU A 154 11.90 1.79 12.04
C LEU A 154 13.09 0.85 11.79
N PHE A 155 14.20 1.38 11.30
CA PHE A 155 15.38 0.60 10.89
C PHE A 155 16.13 -0.03 12.08
N GLU A 156 15.79 0.34 13.31
CA GLU A 156 16.36 -0.22 14.54
C GLU A 156 15.42 -1.23 15.22
N THR A 157 14.26 -1.55 14.58
CA THR A 157 13.29 -2.48 15.14
C THR A 157 13.55 -3.92 14.73
N ASP A 158 13.22 -4.86 15.61
CA ASP A 158 13.32 -6.30 15.33
C ASP A 158 12.36 -6.72 14.19
N GLU A 159 11.22 -6.04 14.08
CA GLU A 159 10.22 -6.27 13.04
C GLU A 159 10.77 -5.96 11.65
N TYR A 160 11.45 -4.83 11.50
CA TYR A 160 12.08 -4.47 10.25
C TYR A 160 13.23 -5.43 9.89
N GLU A 161 14.04 -5.82 10.88
CA GLU A 161 15.11 -6.79 10.69
C GLU A 161 14.57 -8.13 10.17
N LYS A 162 13.46 -8.64 10.71
CA LYS A 162 12.83 -9.89 10.24
C LYS A 162 12.43 -9.79 8.77
N ILE A 163 11.77 -8.69 8.38
CA ILE A 163 11.35 -8.46 6.99
C ILE A 163 12.56 -8.45 6.05
N VAL A 164 13.60 -7.69 6.41
CA VAL A 164 14.82 -7.60 5.59
C VAL A 164 15.50 -8.96 5.44
N ARG A 165 15.56 -9.76 6.51
CA ARG A 165 16.13 -11.10 6.48
C ARG A 165 15.33 -12.04 5.58
N GLU A 166 14.00 -11.99 5.64
CA GLU A 166 13.15 -12.82 4.78
C GLU A 166 13.24 -12.38 3.31
N MET A 167 13.23 -11.08 3.05
CA MET A 167 13.45 -10.56 1.69
C MET A 167 14.79 -10.96 1.10
N ARG A 168 15.84 -10.95 1.93
CA ARG A 168 17.16 -11.43 1.52
C ARG A 168 17.14 -12.92 1.16
N LYS A 169 16.48 -13.72 1.97
CA LYS A 169 16.31 -15.17 1.71
C LYS A 169 15.57 -15.41 0.39
N TRP A 170 14.50 -14.65 0.11
CA TRP A 170 13.78 -14.73 -1.16
C TRP A 170 14.66 -14.32 -2.35
N TYR A 171 15.46 -13.27 -2.19
CA TYR A 171 16.42 -12.83 -3.21
C TYR A 171 17.50 -13.89 -3.47
N GLU A 172 18.10 -14.47 -2.45
CA GLU A 172 19.12 -15.52 -2.53
C GLU A 172 18.56 -16.82 -3.15
N ALA A 173 17.28 -17.12 -2.95
CA ALA A 173 16.56 -18.22 -3.59
C ALA A 173 16.21 -17.94 -5.07
N GLY A 174 16.42 -16.71 -5.55
CA GLY A 174 16.08 -16.30 -6.92
C GLY A 174 14.59 -16.02 -7.14
N PHE A 175 13.82 -15.80 -6.08
CA PHE A 175 12.39 -15.48 -6.17
C PHE A 175 12.13 -14.05 -6.60
N ILE A 176 13.05 -13.13 -6.31
CA ILE A 176 12.97 -11.72 -6.62
C ILE A 176 13.87 -11.41 -7.81
N ALA A 177 13.35 -10.67 -8.80
CA ALA A 177 14.14 -10.25 -9.94
C ALA A 177 15.31 -9.35 -9.52
N LYS A 178 16.47 -9.52 -10.17
CA LYS A 178 17.71 -8.77 -9.82
C LYS A 178 17.59 -7.27 -10.04
N ASP A 179 16.75 -6.85 -10.95
CA ASP A 179 16.48 -5.46 -11.33
C ASP A 179 15.26 -4.84 -10.62
N THR A 180 14.71 -5.55 -9.66
CA THR A 180 13.51 -5.11 -8.89
C THR A 180 13.65 -3.69 -8.33
N ALA A 181 14.84 -3.31 -7.86
CA ALA A 181 15.08 -1.98 -7.28
C ALA A 181 15.00 -0.84 -8.31
N THR A 182 15.08 -1.13 -9.59
CA THR A 182 15.03 -0.15 -10.69
C THR A 182 13.80 -0.30 -11.57
N SER A 183 12.99 -1.32 -11.36
CA SER A 183 11.73 -1.51 -12.08
C SER A 183 10.75 -0.37 -11.75
N THR A 184 10.14 0.19 -12.76
CA THR A 184 9.09 1.22 -12.65
C THR A 184 7.71 0.67 -12.98
N GLU A 185 7.62 -0.62 -13.30
CA GLU A 185 6.36 -1.24 -13.69
C GLU A 185 5.52 -1.67 -12.48
N ALA A 186 4.22 -1.53 -12.59
CA ALA A 186 3.29 -2.03 -11.60
C ALA A 186 3.30 -3.58 -11.60
N TYR A 187 3.24 -4.18 -10.41
CA TYR A 187 3.19 -5.64 -10.26
C TYR A 187 2.09 -6.28 -11.11
N SER A 188 0.93 -5.64 -11.22
CA SER A 188 -0.21 -6.15 -12.00
C SER A 188 0.10 -6.28 -13.49
N VAL A 189 0.91 -5.36 -14.05
CA VAL A 189 1.37 -5.42 -15.44
C VAL A 189 2.31 -6.61 -15.64
N ILE A 190 3.23 -6.82 -14.69
CA ILE A 190 4.19 -7.92 -14.76
C ILE A 190 3.47 -9.27 -14.61
N ILE A 191 2.52 -9.40 -13.68
CA ILE A 191 1.70 -10.61 -13.53
C ILE A 191 0.88 -10.85 -14.81
N LYS A 192 0.26 -9.80 -15.36
CA LYS A 192 -0.55 -9.87 -16.59
C LYS A 192 0.23 -10.36 -17.80
N SER A 193 1.52 -10.11 -17.86
CA SER A 193 2.40 -10.66 -18.91
C SER A 193 2.63 -12.16 -18.80
N GLY A 194 2.19 -12.82 -17.71
CA GLY A 194 2.40 -14.23 -17.44
C GLY A 194 3.74 -14.56 -16.77
N ASN A 195 4.58 -13.57 -16.50
CA ASN A 195 5.96 -13.77 -16.06
C ASN A 195 6.15 -13.70 -14.56
N ALA A 196 5.08 -13.50 -13.78
CA ALA A 196 5.19 -13.43 -12.33
C ALA A 196 4.06 -14.17 -11.61
N PHE A 197 4.37 -14.68 -10.41
CA PHE A 197 3.46 -15.50 -9.62
C PHE A 197 2.70 -14.70 -8.57
N CYS A 198 3.36 -13.91 -7.74
CA CYS A 198 2.71 -13.21 -6.65
C CYS A 198 3.29 -11.81 -6.36
N SER A 199 2.54 -11.07 -5.57
CA SER A 199 2.92 -9.77 -4.99
C SER A 199 2.32 -9.63 -3.60
N ILE A 200 2.69 -8.55 -2.89
CA ILE A 200 2.01 -8.11 -1.68
C ILE A 200 1.14 -6.90 -1.99
N THR A 201 -0.07 -6.93 -1.50
CA THR A 201 -1.07 -5.89 -1.75
C THR A 201 -1.75 -5.46 -0.46
N THR A 202 -2.48 -4.37 -0.54
CA THR A 202 -3.41 -3.98 0.52
C THR A 202 -4.76 -4.60 0.22
N GLY A 203 -5.30 -5.34 1.20
CA GLY A 203 -6.59 -6.02 1.08
C GLY A 203 -7.75 -5.16 1.58
N ASN A 204 -8.85 -5.23 0.84
CA ASN A 204 -10.14 -4.63 1.16
C ASN A 204 -11.25 -5.57 0.65
N PRO A 205 -12.53 -5.32 0.97
CA PRO A 205 -13.63 -6.06 0.36
C PRO A 205 -13.59 -5.98 -1.17
N GLY A 206 -13.69 -7.13 -1.85
CA GLY A 206 -13.65 -7.21 -3.31
C GLY A 206 -12.24 -7.28 -3.92
N ILE A 207 -11.18 -7.39 -3.11
CA ILE A 207 -9.79 -7.41 -3.59
C ILE A 207 -9.52 -8.52 -4.60
N VAL A 208 -10.12 -9.70 -4.47
CA VAL A 208 -9.91 -10.84 -5.37
C VAL A 208 -10.41 -10.52 -6.77
N GLU A 209 -11.60 -9.96 -6.89
CA GLU A 209 -12.21 -9.54 -8.14
C GLU A 209 -11.41 -8.41 -8.79
N GLU A 210 -11.01 -7.43 -8.01
CA GLU A 210 -10.16 -6.32 -8.47
C GLU A 210 -8.83 -6.84 -9.02
N GLN A 211 -8.13 -7.69 -8.28
CA GLN A 211 -6.84 -8.24 -8.69
C GLN A 211 -6.99 -9.15 -9.92
N THR A 212 -8.06 -9.93 -10.01
CA THR A 212 -8.37 -10.76 -11.18
C THR A 212 -8.52 -9.90 -12.43
N GLN A 213 -9.22 -8.77 -12.34
CA GLN A 213 -9.36 -7.82 -13.45
C GLN A 213 -8.04 -7.16 -13.83
N ASN A 214 -7.28 -6.69 -12.84
CA ASN A 214 -6.03 -5.97 -13.05
C ASN A 214 -4.93 -6.88 -13.63
N CYS A 215 -4.78 -8.08 -13.09
CA CYS A 215 -3.76 -9.04 -13.49
C CYS A 215 -4.15 -9.91 -14.69
N GLY A 216 -5.45 -10.00 -15.02
CA GLY A 216 -5.94 -10.76 -16.17
C GLY A 216 -5.91 -12.29 -16.01
N PHE A 217 -5.71 -12.80 -14.80
CA PHE A 217 -5.74 -14.21 -14.43
C PHE A 217 -6.61 -14.40 -13.18
N PRO A 218 -7.13 -15.61 -12.92
CA PRO A 218 -7.69 -15.92 -11.62
C PRO A 218 -6.68 -15.66 -10.51
N MET A 219 -7.01 -14.75 -9.60
CA MET A 219 -6.15 -14.38 -8.49
C MET A 219 -6.73 -14.89 -7.17
N GLY A 220 -5.85 -15.24 -6.23
CA GLY A 220 -6.16 -15.52 -4.85
C GLY A 220 -5.48 -14.52 -3.92
N THR A 221 -6.01 -14.37 -2.71
CA THR A 221 -5.39 -13.53 -1.68
C THR A 221 -5.38 -14.22 -0.33
N ILE A 222 -4.32 -14.01 0.43
CA ILE A 222 -4.17 -14.48 1.81
C ILE A 222 -3.84 -13.29 2.69
N ALA A 223 -4.65 -13.02 3.69
CA ALA A 223 -4.39 -11.97 4.66
C ALA A 223 -3.24 -12.38 5.59
N LEU A 224 -2.23 -11.53 5.70
CA LEU A 224 -1.09 -11.66 6.60
C LEU A 224 -1.32 -10.92 7.92
N THR A 225 -2.29 -10.02 7.95
CA THR A 225 -2.65 -9.24 9.15
C THR A 225 -4.14 -9.31 9.37
N GLU A 226 -4.57 -9.07 10.60
CA GLU A 226 -5.95 -8.72 10.89
C GLU A 226 -6.30 -7.38 10.21
N PRO A 227 -7.59 -7.09 9.98
CA PRO A 227 -8.00 -5.77 9.51
C PRO A 227 -7.62 -4.70 10.54
N LEU A 228 -6.78 -3.77 10.12
CA LEU A 228 -6.22 -2.74 10.97
C LEU A 228 -6.64 -1.37 10.49
N ALA A 229 -7.12 -0.55 11.41
CA ALA A 229 -7.40 0.84 11.12
C ALA A 229 -6.11 1.57 10.75
N ARG A 230 -6.18 2.41 9.72
CA ARG A 230 -5.06 3.18 9.22
C ARG A 230 -5.28 4.65 9.48
N THR A 231 -4.19 5.38 9.62
CA THR A 231 -4.23 6.84 9.56
C THR A 231 -4.80 7.28 8.21
N MET A 232 -5.65 8.29 8.24
CA MET A 232 -6.19 8.88 7.02
C MET A 232 -5.11 9.73 6.34
N ASN A 233 -4.98 9.55 5.04
CA ASN A 233 -4.20 10.45 4.20
C ASN A 233 -5.15 11.53 3.61
N VAL A 234 -4.73 12.76 3.69
CA VAL A 234 -5.42 13.92 3.12
C VAL A 234 -4.74 14.37 1.84
#